data_19dce6041c1e8f76036b9c40e630c6c0
#
_entry.id   19dce6041c1e8f76036b9c40e630c6c0
#
_cell.length_a   1.000
_cell.length_b   1.000
_cell.length_c   1.000
_cell.angle_alpha   90.00
_cell.angle_beta   90.00
_cell.angle_gamma   90.00
#
_symmetry.space_group_name_H-M   'P 1'
#
loop_
_entity.id
_entity.type
_entity.pdbx_description
1 polymer ?
#
loop_
_entity_poly.entity_id
_entity_poly.type
_entity_poly.pdbx_seq_one_letter_code
_entity_poly.pdbx_strand_id
1 'polypeptide(L)'
;MIIKRVAIMCGGRSSEHEISCISAQGVLGAIDRSKFEPIVIGIRESDGAWFSLDLQSPFGKKSNGLPCVENGAPVDLRTLGVDVVFPLLHGPYGEDGTIQGLCEMMNIPYVGSGVLASAVAMDKSFAKPIFASNGLSVARGMVLTQQEWKSNHKEAMSRATELGFPLFVKPARSGSSRGTTKVKQADELSAAIEDALSHDPKVLIEVAVVGREIECGVLEINGSLHTSVVGEVRVLGNHEFYDFEAKYLDGSTEFDIPAKISESESVLVQAATIKAFQALGCEGLARVDFFLTHDGSLIINEINTMPGFTPKSVFPMLWKAQGKSYTEIISILIESALHRRQHVVR
;
A
#
# COMPACT_ATOMS: atom_id res chain seq x y z
N MET A 1 15.94 -27.36 -12.97
CA MET A 1 15.14 -26.70 -11.91
C MET A 1 13.68 -26.86 -12.31
N ILE A 2 12.76 -27.21 -11.42
CA ILE A 2 11.33 -27.32 -11.76
C ILE A 2 10.77 -25.89 -11.84
N ILE A 3 10.16 -25.53 -12.96
CA ILE A 3 9.53 -24.24 -13.17
C ILE A 3 8.32 -24.15 -12.21
N LYS A 4 8.21 -23.04 -11.48
CA LYS A 4 7.14 -22.79 -10.51
C LYS A 4 5.98 -22.02 -11.16
N ARG A 5 4.75 -22.46 -10.92
CA ARG A 5 3.53 -21.82 -11.43
C ARG A 5 3.08 -20.70 -10.49
N VAL A 6 3.04 -19.48 -11.01
CA VAL A 6 2.76 -18.26 -10.24
C VAL A 6 1.43 -17.67 -10.68
N ALA A 7 0.43 -17.66 -9.79
CA ALA A 7 -0.82 -16.93 -10.05
C ALA A 7 -0.63 -15.44 -9.81
N ILE A 8 -0.58 -14.65 -10.87
CA ILE A 8 -0.56 -13.18 -10.82
C ILE A 8 -2.01 -12.71 -10.75
N MET A 9 -2.44 -12.24 -9.58
CA MET A 9 -3.79 -11.74 -9.36
C MET A 9 -3.86 -10.23 -9.52
N CYS A 10 -4.85 -9.74 -10.25
CA CYS A 10 -4.99 -8.32 -10.55
C CYS A 10 -6.44 -7.88 -10.74
N GLY A 11 -6.66 -6.56 -10.83
CA GLY A 11 -7.96 -5.95 -10.88
C GLY A 11 -8.55 -5.76 -9.48
N GLY A 12 -9.68 -6.38 -9.20
CA GLY A 12 -10.37 -6.27 -7.91
C GLY A 12 -11.45 -5.20 -7.88
N ARG A 13 -12.21 -5.15 -6.78
CA ARG A 13 -13.33 -4.24 -6.57
C ARG A 13 -12.93 -2.91 -5.94
N SER A 14 -11.65 -2.65 -5.78
CA SER A 14 -11.16 -1.41 -5.23
C SER A 14 -11.11 -0.30 -6.30
N SER A 15 -11.03 0.94 -5.83
CA SER A 15 -10.83 2.10 -6.70
C SER A 15 -9.44 2.16 -7.35
N GLU A 16 -8.58 1.18 -7.06
CA GLU A 16 -7.22 1.06 -7.62
C GLU A 16 -7.13 -0.08 -8.64
N HIS A 17 -8.29 -0.52 -9.18
CA HIS A 17 -8.41 -1.61 -10.16
C HIS A 17 -7.44 -1.47 -11.34
N GLU A 18 -7.39 -0.29 -11.96
CA GLU A 18 -6.54 -0.04 -13.11
C GLU A 18 -5.06 -0.08 -12.76
N ILE A 19 -4.70 0.46 -11.59
CA ILE A 19 -3.30 0.44 -11.09
C ILE A 19 -2.86 -1.00 -10.83
N SER A 20 -3.75 -1.83 -10.32
CA SER A 20 -3.53 -3.27 -10.17
C SER A 20 -3.26 -3.95 -11.53
N CYS A 21 -4.04 -3.64 -12.56
CA CYS A 21 -3.83 -4.15 -13.90
C CYS A 21 -2.49 -3.69 -14.50
N ILE A 22 -2.12 -2.42 -14.31
CA ILE A 22 -0.81 -1.88 -14.76
C ILE A 22 0.35 -2.58 -14.03
N SER A 23 0.22 -2.78 -12.71
CA SER A 23 1.21 -3.52 -11.92
C SER A 23 1.41 -4.94 -12.45
N ALA A 24 0.31 -5.64 -12.75
CA ALA A 24 0.36 -6.98 -13.33
C ALA A 24 1.02 -7.00 -14.72
N GLN A 25 0.73 -6.02 -15.59
CA GLN A 25 1.42 -5.89 -16.89
C GLN A 25 2.94 -5.72 -16.69
N GLY A 26 3.35 -4.90 -15.73
CA GLY A 26 4.77 -4.72 -15.40
C GLY A 26 5.43 -6.03 -14.97
N VAL A 27 4.80 -6.76 -14.05
CA VAL A 27 5.31 -8.05 -13.57
C VAL A 27 5.36 -9.09 -14.69
N LEU A 28 4.32 -9.19 -15.52
CA LEU A 28 4.29 -10.10 -16.67
C LEU A 28 5.39 -9.84 -17.68
N GLY A 29 5.74 -8.57 -17.89
CA GLY A 29 6.83 -8.16 -18.78
C GLY A 29 8.23 -8.42 -18.24
N ALA A 30 8.37 -8.63 -16.91
CA ALA A 30 9.67 -8.71 -16.25
C ALA A 30 9.93 -10.02 -15.48
N ILE A 31 8.93 -10.85 -15.28
CA ILE A 31 9.08 -12.12 -14.57
C ILE A 31 10.04 -13.07 -15.30
N ASP A 32 10.95 -13.70 -14.58
CA ASP A 32 11.92 -14.65 -15.13
C ASP A 32 11.25 -15.96 -15.57
N ARG A 33 10.96 -16.08 -16.87
CA ARG A 33 10.31 -17.24 -17.48
C ARG A 33 11.13 -18.53 -17.42
N SER A 34 12.41 -18.44 -17.12
CA SER A 34 13.26 -19.63 -16.92
C SER A 34 13.00 -20.30 -15.57
N LYS A 35 12.44 -19.56 -14.60
CA LYS A 35 12.13 -20.01 -13.23
C LYS A 35 10.63 -20.14 -12.99
N PHE A 36 9.81 -19.26 -13.59
CA PHE A 36 8.40 -19.06 -13.25
C PHE A 36 7.50 -19.12 -14.48
N GLU A 37 6.42 -19.87 -14.37
CA GLU A 37 5.30 -19.90 -15.32
C GLU A 37 4.16 -19.05 -14.76
N PRO A 38 3.89 -17.82 -15.25
CA PRO A 38 2.79 -17.00 -14.76
C PRO A 38 1.47 -17.47 -15.33
N ILE A 39 0.44 -17.41 -14.48
CA ILE A 39 -0.98 -17.55 -14.82
C ILE A 39 -1.65 -16.27 -14.37
N VAL A 40 -2.35 -15.57 -15.26
CA VAL A 40 -3.03 -14.32 -14.91
C VAL A 40 -4.44 -14.59 -14.45
N ILE A 41 -4.76 -14.11 -13.26
CA ILE A 41 -6.10 -14.16 -12.70
C ILE A 41 -6.61 -12.73 -12.57
N GLY A 42 -7.61 -12.38 -13.37
CA GLY A 42 -8.27 -11.09 -13.30
C GLY A 42 -9.52 -11.15 -12.42
N ILE A 43 -9.70 -10.16 -11.56
CA ILE A 43 -10.91 -9.98 -10.75
C ILE A 43 -11.65 -8.77 -11.29
N ARG A 44 -12.87 -8.96 -11.79
CA ARG A 44 -13.68 -7.89 -12.37
C ARG A 44 -14.16 -6.91 -11.29
N GLU A 45 -14.14 -5.62 -11.61
CA GLU A 45 -14.49 -4.56 -10.66
C GLU A 45 -15.97 -4.60 -10.24
N SER A 46 -16.87 -4.82 -11.20
CA SER A 46 -18.32 -4.65 -10.99
C SER A 46 -18.94 -5.66 -10.04
N ASP A 47 -18.48 -6.92 -10.09
CA ASP A 47 -19.09 -8.03 -9.34
C ASP A 47 -18.08 -8.90 -8.59
N GLY A 48 -16.78 -8.69 -8.80
CA GLY A 48 -15.72 -9.50 -8.20
C GLY A 48 -15.57 -10.89 -8.81
N ALA A 49 -16.10 -11.12 -10.00
CA ALA A 49 -15.94 -12.40 -10.70
C ALA A 49 -14.48 -12.63 -11.12
N TRP A 50 -14.02 -13.87 -11.04
CA TRP A 50 -12.65 -14.29 -11.30
C TRP A 50 -12.51 -14.95 -12.65
N PHE A 51 -11.50 -14.53 -13.40
CA PHE A 51 -11.23 -15.04 -14.75
C PHE A 51 -9.77 -15.40 -14.94
N SER A 52 -9.52 -16.50 -15.65
CA SER A 52 -8.23 -16.74 -16.25
C SER A 52 -8.11 -15.88 -17.50
N LEU A 53 -7.06 -15.08 -17.57
CA LEU A 53 -6.82 -14.12 -18.66
C LEU A 53 -5.72 -14.62 -19.61
N ASP A 54 -5.82 -14.23 -20.88
CA ASP A 54 -4.79 -14.52 -21.87
C ASP A 54 -3.50 -13.74 -21.54
N LEU A 55 -2.36 -14.43 -21.51
CA LEU A 55 -1.06 -13.85 -21.23
C LEU A 55 -0.61 -12.80 -22.26
N GLN A 56 -1.08 -12.90 -23.51
CA GLN A 56 -0.68 -11.99 -24.58
C GLN A 56 -1.52 -10.71 -24.61
N SER A 57 -2.78 -10.80 -24.21
CA SER A 57 -3.73 -9.68 -24.18
C SER A 57 -4.66 -9.79 -22.97
N PRO A 58 -4.12 -9.62 -21.74
CA PRO A 58 -4.90 -9.92 -20.54
C PRO A 58 -5.99 -8.89 -20.21
N PHE A 59 -5.89 -7.65 -20.74
CA PHE A 59 -6.75 -6.56 -20.29
C PHE A 59 -7.51 -5.90 -21.42
N GLY A 60 -8.78 -5.58 -21.15
CA GLY A 60 -9.55 -4.60 -21.90
C GLY A 60 -9.12 -3.17 -21.55
N LYS A 61 -9.85 -2.17 -22.04
CA LYS A 61 -9.60 -0.74 -21.79
C LYS A 61 -10.88 -0.03 -21.38
N LYS A 62 -10.82 0.73 -20.30
CA LYS A 62 -11.88 1.70 -19.94
C LYS A 62 -11.92 2.88 -20.92
N SER A 63 -12.96 3.69 -20.83
CA SER A 63 -13.14 4.91 -21.66
C SER A 63 -11.99 5.91 -21.54
N ASN A 64 -11.30 5.94 -20.41
CA ASN A 64 -10.11 6.75 -20.16
C ASN A 64 -8.81 6.12 -20.70
N GLY A 65 -8.88 4.95 -21.37
CA GLY A 65 -7.75 4.24 -21.95
C GLY A 65 -6.96 3.36 -20.96
N LEU A 66 -7.30 3.36 -19.67
CA LEU A 66 -6.62 2.54 -18.66
C LEU A 66 -7.04 1.07 -18.76
N PRO A 67 -6.13 0.12 -18.43
CA PRO A 67 -6.43 -1.30 -18.50
C PRO A 67 -7.43 -1.71 -17.43
N CYS A 68 -8.30 -2.67 -17.77
CA CYS A 68 -9.27 -3.25 -16.84
C CYS A 68 -9.52 -4.73 -17.14
N VAL A 69 -10.05 -5.44 -16.14
CA VAL A 69 -10.53 -6.80 -16.29
C VAL A 69 -11.99 -6.76 -16.75
N GLU A 70 -12.24 -7.20 -17.98
CA GLU A 70 -13.59 -7.28 -18.52
C GLU A 70 -14.17 -8.68 -18.37
N ASN A 71 -13.67 -9.63 -19.16
CA ASN A 71 -14.13 -11.00 -19.24
C ASN A 71 -12.95 -11.96 -19.48
N GLY A 72 -13.19 -13.24 -19.20
CA GLY A 72 -12.27 -14.34 -19.45
C GLY A 72 -12.95 -15.67 -19.16
N ALA A 73 -12.19 -16.75 -19.18
CA ALA A 73 -12.71 -18.03 -18.73
C ALA A 73 -12.87 -18.02 -17.20
N PRO A 74 -14.08 -18.31 -16.66
CA PRO A 74 -14.24 -18.40 -15.20
C PRO A 74 -13.24 -19.37 -14.60
N VAL A 75 -12.67 -19.01 -13.44
CA VAL A 75 -11.59 -19.79 -12.83
C VAL A 75 -11.80 -19.98 -11.33
N ASP A 76 -11.40 -21.15 -10.84
CA ASP A 76 -11.25 -21.47 -9.43
C ASP A 76 -9.77 -21.69 -9.13
N LEU A 77 -9.21 -20.89 -8.26
CA LEU A 77 -7.79 -20.95 -7.87
C LEU A 77 -7.36 -22.36 -7.40
N ARG A 78 -8.28 -23.10 -6.77
CA ARG A 78 -8.04 -24.48 -6.29
C ARG A 78 -7.74 -25.47 -7.42
N THR A 79 -8.22 -25.20 -8.62
CA THR A 79 -8.08 -26.12 -9.76
C THR A 79 -6.87 -25.82 -10.65
N LEU A 80 -6.21 -24.70 -10.43
CA LEU A 80 -5.12 -24.23 -11.28
C LEU A 80 -3.78 -24.92 -11.02
N GLY A 81 -3.60 -25.56 -9.85
CA GLY A 81 -2.34 -26.20 -9.47
C GLY A 81 -1.19 -25.21 -9.43
N VAL A 82 -1.41 -24.02 -8.88
CA VAL A 82 -0.37 -22.99 -8.69
C VAL A 82 0.50 -23.30 -7.48
N ASP A 83 1.79 -22.96 -7.56
CA ASP A 83 2.74 -23.12 -6.44
C ASP A 83 2.68 -21.91 -5.50
N VAL A 84 2.35 -20.71 -6.02
CA VAL A 84 2.33 -19.46 -5.26
C VAL A 84 1.41 -18.43 -5.91
N VAL A 85 0.81 -17.56 -5.08
CA VAL A 85 0.02 -16.41 -5.51
C VAL A 85 0.84 -15.14 -5.37
N PHE A 86 0.83 -14.27 -6.40
CA PHE A 86 1.32 -12.91 -6.33
C PHE A 86 0.12 -11.96 -6.42
N PRO A 87 -0.42 -11.51 -5.28
CA PRO A 87 -1.62 -10.67 -5.24
C PRO A 87 -1.24 -9.21 -5.50
N LEU A 88 -1.23 -8.78 -6.76
CA LEU A 88 -1.02 -7.39 -7.15
C LEU A 88 -2.32 -6.59 -7.06
N LEU A 89 -3.04 -6.76 -5.95
CA LEU A 89 -4.29 -6.10 -5.64
C LEU A 89 -4.03 -4.94 -4.67
N HIS A 90 -4.36 -3.72 -5.10
CA HIS A 90 -4.15 -2.53 -4.27
C HIS A 90 -5.44 -2.12 -3.55
N GLY A 91 -5.29 -1.62 -2.33
CA GLY A 91 -6.39 -1.17 -1.49
C GLY A 91 -7.24 -2.30 -0.90
N PRO A 92 -8.55 -2.04 -0.66
CA PRO A 92 -9.47 -3.00 -0.07
C PRO A 92 -9.53 -4.34 -0.84
N TYR A 93 -9.69 -5.43 -0.10
CA TYR A 93 -9.64 -6.83 -0.54
C TYR A 93 -8.25 -7.33 -0.96
N GLY A 94 -7.30 -6.44 -1.26
CA GLY A 94 -5.92 -6.79 -1.63
C GLY A 94 -4.93 -6.65 -0.49
N GLU A 95 -5.03 -5.56 0.28
CA GLU A 95 -4.07 -5.20 1.33
C GLU A 95 -4.65 -5.30 2.75
N ASP A 96 -5.89 -5.75 2.91
CA ASP A 96 -6.63 -5.77 4.18
C ASP A 96 -6.72 -7.16 4.86
N GLY A 97 -5.99 -8.14 4.36
CA GLY A 97 -6.00 -9.51 4.88
C GLY A 97 -7.01 -10.43 4.21
N THR A 98 -7.92 -9.92 3.35
CA THR A 98 -8.98 -10.71 2.73
C THR A 98 -8.43 -11.75 1.76
N ILE A 99 -7.62 -11.34 0.78
CA ILE A 99 -7.01 -12.28 -0.18
C ILE A 99 -5.99 -13.19 0.50
N GLN A 100 -5.26 -12.67 1.49
CA GLN A 100 -4.32 -13.43 2.28
C GLN A 100 -5.04 -14.56 3.03
N GLY A 101 -6.18 -14.26 3.67
CA GLY A 101 -7.00 -15.25 4.36
C GLY A 101 -7.54 -16.33 3.42
N LEU A 102 -7.89 -15.98 2.20
CA LEU A 102 -8.29 -16.96 1.19
C LEU A 102 -7.13 -17.91 0.83
N CYS A 103 -5.93 -17.37 0.61
CA CYS A 103 -4.73 -18.16 0.34
C CYS A 103 -4.38 -19.10 1.50
N GLU A 104 -4.47 -18.61 2.76
CA GLU A 104 -4.28 -19.42 3.97
C GLU A 104 -5.26 -20.60 4.03
N MET A 105 -6.57 -20.34 3.81
CA MET A 105 -7.60 -21.37 3.82
C MET A 105 -7.41 -22.42 2.69
N MET A 106 -6.81 -22.02 1.58
CA MET A 106 -6.49 -22.90 0.45
C MET A 106 -5.12 -23.57 0.58
N ASN A 107 -4.33 -23.23 1.61
CA ASN A 107 -2.98 -23.72 1.79
C ASN A 107 -2.06 -23.40 0.60
N ILE A 108 -2.19 -22.21 0.02
CA ILE A 108 -1.38 -21.75 -1.10
C ILE A 108 -0.46 -20.62 -0.61
N PRO A 109 0.87 -20.72 -0.78
CA PRO A 109 1.79 -19.63 -0.50
C PRO A 109 1.45 -18.38 -1.28
N TYR A 110 1.75 -17.21 -0.72
CA TYR A 110 1.51 -15.93 -1.39
C TYR A 110 2.59 -14.89 -1.05
N VAL A 111 2.81 -13.97 -1.97
CA VAL A 111 3.74 -12.85 -1.81
C VAL A 111 3.10 -11.77 -0.93
N GLY A 112 3.91 -11.20 -0.04
CA GLY A 112 3.49 -10.09 0.81
C GLY A 112 3.17 -10.51 2.25
N SER A 113 2.66 -9.60 3.04
CA SER A 113 2.37 -9.78 4.46
C SER A 113 1.20 -10.71 4.72
N GLY A 114 1.18 -11.36 5.89
CA GLY A 114 0.10 -12.24 6.34
C GLY A 114 -1.19 -11.48 6.70
N VAL A 115 -2.22 -12.24 7.06
CA VAL A 115 -3.58 -11.73 7.33
C VAL A 115 -3.58 -10.59 8.35
N LEU A 116 -2.99 -10.82 9.53
CA LEU A 116 -3.02 -9.83 10.62
C LEU A 116 -2.26 -8.57 10.25
N ALA A 117 -1.05 -8.70 9.72
CA ALA A 117 -0.21 -7.57 9.35
C ALA A 117 -0.87 -6.72 8.27
N SER A 118 -1.44 -7.34 7.23
CA SER A 118 -2.19 -6.65 6.17
C SER A 118 -3.39 -5.90 6.72
N ALA A 119 -4.23 -6.55 7.55
CA ALA A 119 -5.41 -5.92 8.13
C ALA A 119 -5.07 -4.73 9.03
N VAL A 120 -4.04 -4.85 9.86
CA VAL A 120 -3.58 -3.78 10.76
C VAL A 120 -2.92 -2.65 9.98
N ALA A 121 -2.07 -2.96 9.00
CA ALA A 121 -1.40 -1.96 8.17
C ALA A 121 -2.39 -1.09 7.39
N MET A 122 -3.44 -1.70 6.86
CA MET A 122 -4.49 -0.99 6.12
C MET A 122 -5.26 -0.01 6.99
N ASP A 123 -5.49 -0.33 8.27
CA ASP A 123 -6.24 0.50 9.20
C ASP A 123 -5.32 1.38 10.05
N LYS A 124 -5.15 2.63 9.63
CA LYS A 124 -4.28 3.60 10.30
C LYS A 124 -4.62 3.82 11.78
N SER A 125 -5.88 3.60 12.18
CA SER A 125 -6.30 3.73 13.57
C SER A 125 -5.77 2.63 14.48
N PHE A 126 -5.43 1.47 13.92
CA PHE A 126 -4.76 0.37 14.62
C PHE A 126 -3.24 0.40 14.43
N ALA A 127 -2.75 0.72 13.24
CA ALA A 127 -1.32 0.76 12.97
C ALA A 127 -0.59 1.80 13.81
N LYS A 128 -1.11 3.03 13.89
CA LYS A 128 -0.44 4.14 14.60
C LYS A 128 -0.23 3.90 16.10
N PRO A 129 -1.20 3.42 16.90
CA PRO A 129 -0.93 3.03 18.28
C PRO A 129 0.15 1.97 18.44
N ILE A 130 0.21 1.00 17.51
CA ILE A 130 1.27 -0.04 17.54
C ILE A 130 2.63 0.59 17.22
N PHE A 131 2.72 1.48 16.23
CA PHE A 131 3.95 2.22 15.96
C PHE A 131 4.41 3.01 17.19
N ALA A 132 3.49 3.76 17.81
CA ALA A 132 3.80 4.55 19.01
C ALA A 132 4.28 3.67 20.18
N SER A 133 3.64 2.53 20.44
CA SER A 133 4.03 1.58 21.50
C SER A 133 5.41 0.95 21.24
N ASN A 134 5.84 0.91 19.98
CA ASN A 134 7.18 0.48 19.58
C ASN A 134 8.18 1.65 19.48
N GLY A 135 7.84 2.87 19.98
CA GLY A 135 8.74 4.02 20.02
C GLY A 135 9.01 4.63 18.63
N LEU A 136 8.03 4.56 17.72
CA LEU A 136 7.99 5.37 16.49
C LEU A 136 7.07 6.56 16.73
N SER A 137 7.49 7.74 16.32
CA SER A 137 6.66 8.94 16.47
C SER A 137 5.55 8.95 15.41
N VAL A 138 4.33 9.25 15.84
CA VAL A 138 3.13 9.40 15.00
C VAL A 138 2.56 10.80 15.14
N ALA A 139 1.83 11.29 14.15
CA ALA A 139 1.10 12.54 14.26
C ALA A 139 0.05 12.44 15.39
N ARG A 140 -0.09 13.52 16.17
CA ARG A 140 -1.14 13.62 17.18
C ARG A 140 -2.49 13.70 16.49
N GLY A 141 -3.46 12.91 16.96
CA GLY A 141 -4.77 12.86 16.34
C GLY A 141 -5.80 12.09 17.15
N MET A 142 -6.98 11.92 16.57
CA MET A 142 -8.07 11.15 17.13
C MET A 142 -8.75 10.31 16.05
N VAL A 143 -9.40 9.25 16.48
CA VAL A 143 -10.28 8.43 15.65
C VAL A 143 -11.72 8.83 15.93
N LEU A 144 -12.53 8.90 14.88
CA LEU A 144 -13.96 9.17 14.96
C LEU A 144 -14.72 8.14 14.13
N THR A 145 -15.71 7.50 14.73
CA THR A 145 -16.61 6.58 14.03
C THR A 145 -17.87 7.30 13.53
N GLN A 146 -18.49 6.77 12.49
CA GLN A 146 -19.76 7.29 11.97
C GLN A 146 -20.85 7.27 13.06
N GLN A 147 -20.81 6.27 13.96
CA GLN A 147 -21.76 6.19 15.07
C GLN A 147 -21.57 7.35 16.07
N GLU A 148 -20.32 7.64 16.47
CA GLU A 148 -20.02 8.79 17.36
C GLU A 148 -20.39 10.10 16.69
N TRP A 149 -20.09 10.27 15.40
CA TRP A 149 -20.47 11.45 14.64
C TRP A 149 -21.98 11.71 14.67
N LYS A 150 -22.79 10.66 14.47
CA LYS A 150 -24.26 10.77 14.49
C LYS A 150 -24.83 10.99 15.90
N SER A 151 -24.24 10.39 16.93
CA SER A 151 -24.79 10.45 18.28
C SER A 151 -24.28 11.64 19.12
N ASN A 152 -23.03 12.08 18.89
CA ASN A 152 -22.33 13.06 19.72
C ASN A 152 -21.61 14.13 18.88
N HIS A 153 -22.26 14.65 17.84
CA HIS A 153 -21.66 15.58 16.87
C HIS A 153 -20.92 16.76 17.53
N LYS A 154 -21.56 17.43 18.52
CA LYS A 154 -20.95 18.60 19.20
C LYS A 154 -19.67 18.25 19.96
N GLU A 155 -19.67 17.12 20.65
CA GLU A 155 -18.51 16.64 21.39
C GLU A 155 -17.39 16.22 20.43
N ALA A 156 -17.72 15.53 19.35
CA ALA A 156 -16.76 15.15 18.31
C ALA A 156 -16.08 16.39 17.70
N MET A 157 -16.85 17.44 17.37
CA MET A 157 -16.34 18.71 16.88
C MET A 157 -15.44 19.41 17.90
N SER A 158 -15.82 19.44 19.19
CA SER A 158 -15.00 20.04 20.25
C SER A 158 -13.65 19.34 20.36
N ARG A 159 -13.65 18.01 20.49
CA ARG A 159 -12.42 17.20 20.60
C ARG A 159 -11.50 17.37 19.38
N ALA A 160 -12.08 17.40 18.18
CA ALA A 160 -11.30 17.60 16.97
C ALA A 160 -10.69 19.02 16.90
N THR A 161 -11.45 20.04 17.29
CA THR A 161 -10.97 21.43 17.32
C THR A 161 -9.85 21.65 18.35
N GLU A 162 -9.88 20.94 19.48
CA GLU A 162 -8.85 20.96 20.52
C GLU A 162 -7.47 20.43 20.05
N LEU A 163 -7.43 19.69 18.94
CA LEU A 163 -6.16 19.29 18.33
C LEU A 163 -5.37 20.48 17.77
N GLY A 164 -6.07 21.59 17.39
CA GLY A 164 -5.48 22.76 16.74
C GLY A 164 -5.31 22.56 15.23
N PHE A 165 -5.41 23.67 14.48
CA PHE A 165 -5.31 23.68 13.03
C PHE A 165 -3.89 24.05 12.55
N PRO A 166 -3.49 23.62 11.32
CA PRO A 166 -4.27 22.84 10.37
C PRO A 166 -4.36 21.35 10.73
N LEU A 167 -5.43 20.68 10.28
CA LEU A 167 -5.69 19.26 10.47
C LEU A 167 -5.76 18.54 9.11
N PHE A 168 -5.45 17.25 9.11
CA PHE A 168 -5.84 16.33 8.06
C PHE A 168 -6.97 15.43 8.54
N VAL A 169 -8.05 15.39 7.77
CA VAL A 169 -9.19 14.48 7.96
C VAL A 169 -9.13 13.45 6.85
N LYS A 170 -9.08 12.16 7.20
CA LYS A 170 -8.92 11.08 6.23
C LYS A 170 -9.64 9.81 6.65
N PRO A 171 -10.15 9.00 5.71
CA PRO A 171 -10.66 7.67 6.01
C PRO A 171 -9.58 6.81 6.66
N ALA A 172 -9.94 5.97 7.62
CA ALA A 172 -8.95 5.14 8.33
C ALA A 172 -8.35 4.05 7.44
N ARG A 173 -9.13 3.52 6.47
CA ARG A 173 -8.80 2.38 5.62
C ARG A 173 -8.84 2.72 4.12
N SER A 174 -8.40 3.92 3.74
CA SER A 174 -8.31 4.34 2.34
C SER A 174 -6.85 4.45 1.92
N GLY A 175 -6.56 3.99 0.73
CA GLY A 175 -5.31 4.24 0.01
C GLY A 175 -5.41 5.48 -0.89
N SER A 176 -4.30 5.81 -1.56
CA SER A 176 -4.23 6.82 -2.62
C SER A 176 -4.81 8.20 -2.25
N SER A 177 -4.81 8.57 -0.97
CA SER A 177 -5.31 9.86 -0.44
C SER A 177 -6.76 10.19 -0.77
N ARG A 178 -7.60 9.22 -1.16
CA ARG A 178 -9.03 9.46 -1.44
C ARG A 178 -9.78 9.80 -0.16
N GLY A 179 -10.64 10.84 -0.22
CA GLY A 179 -11.38 11.34 0.94
C GLY A 179 -10.50 12.00 1.99
N THR A 180 -9.26 12.39 1.63
CA THR A 180 -8.35 13.11 2.51
C THR A 180 -8.49 14.61 2.27
N THR A 181 -8.78 15.36 3.33
CA THR A 181 -8.95 16.82 3.27
C THR A 181 -8.05 17.49 4.30
N LYS A 182 -7.33 18.53 3.87
CA LYS A 182 -6.60 19.44 4.76
C LYS A 182 -7.55 20.56 5.20
N VAL A 183 -7.78 20.63 6.50
CA VAL A 183 -8.68 21.58 7.16
C VAL A 183 -7.86 22.67 7.83
N LYS A 184 -8.06 23.91 7.43
CA LYS A 184 -7.28 25.08 7.92
C LYS A 184 -7.97 25.77 9.09
N GLN A 185 -9.29 25.67 9.20
CA GLN A 185 -10.10 26.34 10.19
C GLN A 185 -11.36 25.56 10.55
N ALA A 186 -12.01 25.90 11.65
CA ALA A 186 -13.05 25.09 12.26
C ALA A 186 -14.34 24.94 11.45
N ASP A 187 -14.70 25.91 10.64
CA ASP A 187 -15.89 25.89 9.77
C ASP A 187 -15.79 24.90 8.61
N GLU A 188 -14.57 24.52 8.19
CA GLU A 188 -14.32 23.50 7.17
C GLU A 188 -14.44 22.05 7.73
N LEU A 189 -14.32 21.88 9.04
CA LEU A 189 -14.10 20.57 9.67
C LEU A 189 -15.28 19.62 9.50
N SER A 190 -16.51 20.09 9.64
CA SER A 190 -17.72 19.26 9.51
C SER A 190 -17.84 18.64 8.12
N ALA A 191 -17.66 19.47 7.08
CA ALA A 191 -17.74 19.00 5.70
C ALA A 191 -16.63 17.97 5.37
N ALA A 192 -15.40 18.19 5.88
CA ALA A 192 -14.29 17.27 5.70
C ALA A 192 -14.54 15.91 6.39
N ILE A 193 -15.14 15.91 7.59
CA ILE A 193 -15.50 14.68 8.30
C ILE A 193 -16.60 13.92 7.53
N GLU A 194 -17.62 14.61 7.04
CA GLU A 194 -18.72 13.99 6.28
C GLU A 194 -18.22 13.39 4.96
N ASP A 195 -17.33 14.08 4.26
CA ASP A 195 -16.68 13.54 3.05
C ASP A 195 -15.89 12.28 3.38
N ALA A 196 -15.01 12.31 4.38
CA ALA A 196 -14.23 11.15 4.79
C ALA A 196 -15.11 9.96 5.25
N LEU A 197 -16.22 10.23 5.96
CA LEU A 197 -17.20 9.22 6.38
C LEU A 197 -18.00 8.63 5.21
N SER A 198 -18.06 9.29 4.07
CA SER A 198 -18.65 8.71 2.86
C SER A 198 -17.79 7.59 2.27
N HIS A 199 -16.50 7.58 2.55
CA HIS A 199 -15.53 6.60 2.09
C HIS A 199 -15.27 5.46 3.09
N ASP A 200 -15.29 5.74 4.40
CA ASP A 200 -15.07 4.76 5.47
C ASP A 200 -15.89 5.15 6.72
N PRO A 201 -16.62 4.23 7.36
CA PRO A 201 -17.34 4.53 8.60
C PRO A 201 -16.41 4.89 9.78
N LYS A 202 -15.11 4.95 9.58
CA LYS A 202 -14.11 5.36 10.55
C LYS A 202 -13.14 6.37 9.93
N VAL A 203 -12.94 7.49 10.61
CA VAL A 203 -12.13 8.63 10.17
C VAL A 203 -11.00 8.87 11.15
N LEU A 204 -9.83 9.20 10.63
CA LEU A 204 -8.69 9.68 11.38
C LEU A 204 -8.56 11.18 11.18
N ILE A 205 -8.47 11.93 12.28
CA ILE A 205 -8.26 13.39 12.30
C ILE A 205 -6.91 13.63 12.96
N GLU A 206 -5.96 14.21 12.24
CA GLU A 206 -4.57 14.38 12.69
C GLU A 206 -4.10 15.81 12.51
N VAL A 207 -3.25 16.26 13.42
CA VAL A 207 -2.51 17.52 13.25
C VAL A 207 -1.62 17.40 12.02
N ALA A 208 -1.66 18.41 11.15
CA ALA A 208 -0.81 18.43 9.97
C ALA A 208 0.67 18.50 10.36
N VAL A 209 1.44 17.54 9.88
CA VAL A 209 2.90 17.52 10.04
C VAL A 209 3.53 18.32 8.90
N VAL A 210 4.34 19.30 9.24
CA VAL A 210 5.12 20.07 8.27
C VAL A 210 6.50 19.41 8.13
N GLY A 211 6.75 18.80 6.98
CA GLY A 211 7.99 18.08 6.73
C GLY A 211 8.08 17.63 5.27
N ARG A 212 9.22 17.03 4.94
CA ARG A 212 9.48 16.39 3.65
C ARG A 212 8.86 14.99 3.65
N GLU A 213 8.21 14.62 2.57
CA GLU A 213 7.64 13.26 2.43
C GLU A 213 8.73 12.29 2.01
N ILE A 214 9.08 11.36 2.90
CA ILE A 214 10.19 10.42 2.75
C ILE A 214 9.65 9.00 2.72
N GLU A 215 10.10 8.22 1.73
CA GLU A 215 9.68 6.83 1.54
C GLU A 215 10.89 5.88 1.59
N CYS A 216 10.73 4.72 2.22
CA CYS A 216 11.74 3.67 2.25
C CYS A 216 11.11 2.29 2.11
N GLY A 217 11.71 1.44 1.27
CA GLY A 217 11.27 0.08 1.02
C GLY A 217 11.94 -0.94 1.94
N VAL A 218 11.21 -2.00 2.29
CA VAL A 218 11.76 -3.23 2.90
C VAL A 218 11.58 -4.38 1.93
N LEU A 219 12.60 -5.25 1.83
CA LEU A 219 12.53 -6.59 1.25
C LEU A 219 13.08 -7.61 2.24
N GLU A 220 12.36 -8.70 2.39
CA GLU A 220 12.87 -9.89 3.06
C GLU A 220 13.59 -10.76 2.04
N ILE A 221 14.90 -10.94 2.24
CA ILE A 221 15.77 -11.71 1.36
C ILE A 221 16.39 -12.82 2.20
N ASN A 222 16.08 -14.08 1.88
CA ASN A 222 16.58 -15.25 2.63
C ASN A 222 16.36 -15.14 4.15
N GLY A 223 15.20 -14.65 4.58
CA GLY A 223 14.87 -14.48 6.00
C GLY A 223 15.53 -13.28 6.69
N SER A 224 16.26 -12.44 5.95
CA SER A 224 16.86 -11.21 6.47
C SER A 224 16.17 -9.98 5.89
N LEU A 225 15.96 -8.95 6.72
CA LEU A 225 15.36 -7.70 6.31
C LEU A 225 16.42 -6.75 5.73
N HIS A 226 16.13 -6.24 4.56
CA HIS A 226 16.94 -5.25 3.87
C HIS A 226 16.11 -4.01 3.58
N THR A 227 16.72 -2.83 3.71
CA THR A 227 16.10 -1.56 3.32
C THR A 227 16.64 -1.08 1.99
N SER A 228 15.81 -0.38 1.24
CA SER A 228 16.23 0.33 0.04
C SER A 228 17.04 1.59 0.37
N VAL A 229 17.53 2.30 -0.67
CA VAL A 229 17.81 3.72 -0.53
C VAL A 229 16.54 4.46 -0.11
N VAL A 230 16.71 5.63 0.51
CA VAL A 230 15.60 6.51 0.88
C VAL A 230 15.21 7.37 -0.31
N GLY A 231 13.91 7.52 -0.57
CA GLY A 231 13.36 8.41 -1.58
C GLY A 231 12.61 9.58 -0.96
N GLU A 232 12.53 10.67 -1.68
CA GLU A 232 11.69 11.83 -1.34
C GLU A 232 10.66 12.06 -2.43
N VAL A 233 9.43 12.27 -2.00
CA VAL A 233 8.32 12.68 -2.88
C VAL A 233 8.18 14.20 -2.80
N ARG A 234 8.29 14.88 -3.94
CA ARG A 234 8.07 16.31 -4.04
C ARG A 234 6.85 16.60 -4.88
N VAL A 235 5.87 17.23 -4.27
CA VAL A 235 4.67 17.69 -4.98
C VAL A 235 4.95 19.07 -5.57
N LEU A 236 4.70 19.23 -6.86
CA LEU A 236 4.91 20.46 -7.62
C LEU A 236 3.56 21.17 -7.88
N GLY A 237 3.63 22.47 -8.18
CA GLY A 237 2.46 23.25 -8.56
C GLY A 237 1.59 23.67 -7.38
N ASN A 238 0.26 23.64 -7.59
CA ASN A 238 -0.72 24.15 -6.63
C ASN A 238 -1.25 23.10 -5.64
N HIS A 239 -0.75 21.86 -5.68
CA HIS A 239 -1.15 20.84 -4.73
C HIS A 239 -0.53 21.11 -3.35
N GLU A 240 -1.36 21.10 -2.34
CA GLU A 240 -0.93 21.33 -0.95
C GLU A 240 -0.36 20.08 -0.26
N PHE A 241 -0.56 18.89 -0.86
CA PHE A 241 -0.07 17.60 -0.39
C PHE A 241 -0.12 16.57 -1.53
N TYR A 242 0.45 15.40 -1.31
CA TYR A 242 0.50 14.29 -2.27
C TYR A 242 -0.86 13.57 -2.37
N ASP A 243 -1.79 14.20 -3.10
CA ASP A 243 -3.15 13.71 -3.32
C ASP A 243 -3.25 12.72 -4.48
N PHE A 244 -4.46 12.25 -4.79
CA PHE A 244 -4.70 11.27 -5.84
C PHE A 244 -4.34 11.81 -7.25
N GLU A 245 -4.61 13.07 -7.52
CA GLU A 245 -4.31 13.70 -8.81
C GLU A 245 -2.80 13.82 -9.01
N ALA A 246 -2.08 14.27 -7.99
CA ALA A 246 -0.63 14.34 -7.98
C ALA A 246 0.03 12.96 -8.13
N LYS A 247 -0.59 11.90 -7.57
CA LYS A 247 -0.08 10.52 -7.66
C LYS A 247 -0.17 9.91 -9.04
N TYR A 248 -1.24 10.19 -9.80
CA TYR A 248 -1.57 9.36 -10.95
C TYR A 248 -1.95 10.12 -12.24
N LEU A 249 -2.32 11.40 -12.17
CA LEU A 249 -3.02 12.05 -13.28
C LEU A 249 -2.26 13.18 -13.97
N ASP A 250 -1.61 14.07 -13.25
CA ASP A 250 -1.13 15.32 -13.81
C ASP A 250 0.39 15.47 -13.92
N GLY A 251 1.15 14.48 -13.46
CA GLY A 251 2.61 14.54 -13.49
C GLY A 251 3.22 15.62 -12.59
N SER A 252 2.45 16.14 -11.61
CA SER A 252 2.89 17.17 -10.66
C SER A 252 3.80 16.61 -9.54
N THR A 253 4.23 15.36 -9.65
CA THR A 253 5.09 14.71 -8.66
C THR A 253 6.47 14.44 -9.23
N GLU A 254 7.48 14.85 -8.50
CA GLU A 254 8.88 14.49 -8.74
C GLU A 254 9.41 13.61 -7.60
N PHE A 255 10.33 12.71 -7.95
CA PHE A 255 10.99 11.83 -6.99
C PHE A 255 12.49 12.10 -6.97
N ASP A 256 13.03 12.47 -5.81
CA ASP A 256 14.47 12.47 -5.59
C ASP A 256 14.88 11.09 -5.01
N ILE A 257 15.50 10.25 -5.84
CA ILE A 257 15.96 8.91 -5.47
C ILE A 257 17.43 8.74 -5.86
N PRO A 258 18.36 8.67 -4.92
CA PRO A 258 18.19 8.82 -3.46
C PRO A 258 17.72 10.22 -3.04
N ALA A 259 17.01 10.30 -1.90
CA ALA A 259 16.63 11.57 -1.29
C ALA A 259 17.86 12.42 -0.91
N LYS A 260 17.74 13.74 -1.05
CA LYS A 260 18.81 14.68 -0.66
C LYS A 260 18.74 14.98 0.85
N ILE A 261 19.07 13.99 1.66
CA ILE A 261 19.14 14.02 3.12
C ILE A 261 20.56 13.65 3.58
N SER A 262 20.89 13.94 4.84
CA SER A 262 22.16 13.53 5.42
C SER A 262 22.24 12.00 5.58
N GLU A 263 23.45 11.47 5.71
CA GLU A 263 23.66 10.04 5.98
C GLU A 263 23.02 9.62 7.31
N SER A 264 23.09 10.45 8.35
CA SER A 264 22.46 10.19 9.64
C SER A 264 20.94 10.12 9.55
N GLU A 265 20.29 11.00 8.79
CA GLU A 265 18.85 10.96 8.53
C GLU A 265 18.47 9.71 7.72
N SER A 266 19.28 9.33 6.72
CA SER A 266 19.07 8.13 5.94
C SER A 266 19.10 6.87 6.82
N VAL A 267 20.11 6.75 7.70
CA VAL A 267 20.21 5.64 8.68
C VAL A 267 19.01 5.63 9.64
N LEU A 268 18.57 6.81 10.10
CA LEU A 268 17.40 6.93 10.97
C LEU A 268 16.13 6.43 10.27
N VAL A 269 15.88 6.84 9.02
CA VAL A 269 14.73 6.41 8.23
C VAL A 269 14.77 4.90 8.01
N GLN A 270 15.90 4.34 7.61
CA GLN A 270 16.06 2.92 7.36
C GLN A 270 15.83 2.09 8.63
N ALA A 271 16.36 2.52 9.77
CA ALA A 271 16.13 1.84 11.05
C ALA A 271 14.65 1.90 11.48
N ALA A 272 13.99 3.06 11.31
CA ALA A 272 12.57 3.24 11.59
C ALA A 272 11.71 2.38 10.66
N THR A 273 12.11 2.22 9.41
CA THR A 273 11.44 1.38 8.41
C THR A 273 11.43 -0.09 8.82
N ILE A 274 12.58 -0.65 9.22
CA ILE A 274 12.66 -2.03 9.73
C ILE A 274 11.79 -2.18 10.98
N LYS A 275 11.87 -1.22 11.91
CA LYS A 275 11.11 -1.23 13.15
C LYS A 275 9.60 -1.21 12.91
N ALA A 276 9.11 -0.39 11.95
CA ALA A 276 7.70 -0.34 11.57
C ALA A 276 7.24 -1.69 10.97
N PHE A 277 8.05 -2.25 10.08
CA PHE A 277 7.79 -3.56 9.46
C PHE A 277 7.66 -4.67 10.50
N GLN A 278 8.60 -4.74 11.44
CA GLN A 278 8.60 -5.73 12.52
C GLN A 278 7.46 -5.51 13.52
N ALA A 279 7.12 -4.25 13.84
CA ALA A 279 6.08 -3.90 14.80
C ALA A 279 4.70 -4.43 14.39
N LEU A 280 4.42 -4.48 13.09
CA LEU A 280 3.15 -5.04 12.58
C LEU A 280 3.26 -6.52 12.19
N GLY A 281 4.44 -7.13 12.29
CA GLY A 281 4.66 -8.50 11.83
C GLY A 281 4.52 -8.65 10.32
N CYS A 282 4.97 -7.64 9.56
CA CYS A 282 4.98 -7.67 8.10
C CYS A 282 5.98 -8.71 7.57
N GLU A 283 5.79 -9.13 6.32
CA GLU A 283 6.59 -10.14 5.65
C GLU A 283 6.75 -9.83 4.16
N GLY A 284 7.81 -10.33 3.57
CA GLY A 284 8.12 -10.23 2.15
C GLY A 284 8.53 -8.83 1.73
N LEU A 285 7.60 -7.88 1.72
CA LEU A 285 7.86 -6.49 1.33
C LEU A 285 6.95 -5.50 2.06
N ALA A 286 7.42 -4.26 2.14
CA ALA A 286 6.59 -3.09 2.43
C ALA A 286 7.28 -1.81 1.98
N ARG A 287 6.50 -0.72 1.81
CA ARG A 287 7.00 0.66 1.77
C ARG A 287 6.48 1.39 2.99
N VAL A 288 7.36 2.07 3.67
CA VAL A 288 7.01 2.89 4.83
C VAL A 288 7.20 4.35 4.47
N ASP A 289 6.18 5.15 4.75
CA ASP A 289 6.08 6.54 4.38
C ASP A 289 6.16 7.41 5.65
N PHE A 290 7.04 8.41 5.62
CA PHE A 290 7.36 9.29 6.75
C PHE A 290 7.28 10.76 6.37
N PHE A 291 7.13 11.60 7.39
CA PHE A 291 7.47 13.01 7.32
C PHE A 291 8.78 13.27 8.08
N LEU A 292 9.77 13.84 7.40
CA LEU A 292 11.01 14.33 8.01
C LEU A 292 10.85 15.84 8.21
N THR A 293 10.76 16.26 9.47
CA THR A 293 10.54 17.66 9.84
C THR A 293 11.85 18.46 9.80
N HIS A 294 11.75 19.78 9.82
CA HIS A 294 12.94 20.66 9.77
C HIS A 294 13.87 20.54 11.00
N ASP A 295 13.34 20.11 12.15
CA ASP A 295 14.12 19.84 13.35
C ASP A 295 14.74 18.42 13.38
N GLY A 296 14.61 17.67 12.28
CA GLY A 296 15.12 16.31 12.14
C GLY A 296 14.26 15.23 12.78
N SER A 297 13.07 15.56 13.28
CA SER A 297 12.14 14.56 13.80
C SER A 297 11.54 13.73 12.65
N LEU A 298 11.44 12.42 12.85
CA LEU A 298 10.85 11.49 11.89
C LEU A 298 9.49 11.02 12.38
N ILE A 299 8.44 11.31 11.62
CA ILE A 299 7.04 10.97 11.95
C ILE A 299 6.54 9.94 10.94
N ILE A 300 6.17 8.75 11.41
CA ILE A 300 5.60 7.74 10.50
C ILE A 300 4.17 8.12 10.10
N ASN A 301 3.90 8.10 8.80
CA ASN A 301 2.57 8.30 8.26
C ASN A 301 1.82 6.97 8.12
N GLU A 302 2.36 6.05 7.33
CA GLU A 302 1.75 4.74 7.06
C GLU A 302 2.77 3.71 6.60
N ILE A 303 2.33 2.45 6.52
CA ILE A 303 3.03 1.34 5.89
C ILE A 303 2.13 0.69 4.85
N ASN A 304 2.69 0.45 3.67
CA ASN A 304 2.00 -0.16 2.53
C ASN A 304 2.54 -1.57 2.33
N THR A 305 1.74 -2.60 2.59
CA THR A 305 2.15 -4.01 2.52
C THR A 305 2.18 -4.58 1.11
N MET A 306 1.51 -3.91 0.16
CA MET A 306 1.63 -4.14 -1.27
C MET A 306 1.71 -2.77 -1.98
N PRO A 307 2.86 -2.08 -1.92
CA PRO A 307 3.02 -0.77 -2.52
C PRO A 307 2.82 -0.84 -4.04
N GLY A 308 2.57 0.31 -4.67
CA GLY A 308 2.52 0.40 -6.14
C GLY A 308 3.71 -0.33 -6.76
N PHE A 309 3.41 -1.27 -7.67
CA PHE A 309 4.38 -2.25 -8.17
C PHE A 309 4.54 -2.19 -9.69
N THR A 310 4.36 -1.00 -10.29
CA THR A 310 4.75 -0.77 -11.69
C THR A 310 6.24 -0.47 -11.78
N PRO A 311 6.90 -0.65 -12.94
CA PRO A 311 8.31 -0.28 -13.09
C PRO A 311 8.63 1.19 -12.79
N LYS A 312 7.60 2.08 -12.80
CA LYS A 312 7.70 3.51 -12.51
C LYS A 312 7.22 3.86 -11.09
N SER A 313 6.73 2.90 -10.32
CA SER A 313 6.35 3.11 -8.92
C SER A 313 7.57 3.31 -8.03
N VAL A 314 7.42 4.07 -6.97
CA VAL A 314 8.51 4.44 -6.06
C VAL A 314 9.22 3.21 -5.52
N PHE A 315 8.48 2.20 -5.04
CA PHE A 315 9.08 1.00 -4.44
C PHE A 315 10.10 0.31 -5.36
N PRO A 316 9.81 -0.08 -6.61
CA PRO A 316 10.81 -0.62 -7.52
C PRO A 316 11.93 0.36 -7.87
N MET A 317 11.64 1.68 -7.95
CA MET A 317 12.64 2.70 -8.25
C MET A 317 13.68 2.83 -7.13
N LEU A 318 13.27 2.75 -5.86
CA LEU A 318 14.16 2.76 -4.69
C LEU A 318 15.19 1.61 -4.76
N TRP A 319 14.72 0.41 -5.09
CA TRP A 319 15.58 -0.77 -5.22
C TRP A 319 16.46 -0.73 -6.45
N LYS A 320 15.96 -0.19 -7.56
CA LYS A 320 16.75 0.03 -8.79
C LYS A 320 17.93 0.97 -8.53
N ALA A 321 17.72 2.04 -7.77
CA ALA A 321 18.80 2.95 -7.40
C ALA A 321 19.88 2.28 -6.53
N GLN A 322 19.54 1.17 -5.85
CA GLN A 322 20.45 0.33 -5.07
C GLN A 322 21.04 -0.83 -5.91
N GLY A 323 20.78 -0.86 -7.21
CA GLY A 323 21.34 -1.84 -8.15
C GLY A 323 20.55 -3.13 -8.32
N LYS A 324 19.32 -3.25 -7.73
CA LYS A 324 18.44 -4.42 -7.96
C LYS A 324 17.52 -4.15 -9.16
N SER A 325 17.56 -5.04 -10.14
CA SER A 325 16.64 -4.99 -11.27
C SER A 325 15.21 -5.35 -10.84
N TYR A 326 14.22 -4.90 -11.61
CA TYR A 326 12.82 -5.22 -11.36
C TYR A 326 12.55 -6.73 -11.42
N THR A 327 13.19 -7.45 -12.34
CA THR A 327 13.15 -8.92 -12.43
C THR A 327 13.70 -9.60 -11.18
N GLU A 328 14.80 -9.09 -10.61
CA GLU A 328 15.37 -9.62 -9.38
C GLU A 328 14.43 -9.41 -8.19
N ILE A 329 13.79 -8.23 -8.07
CA ILE A 329 12.82 -7.96 -7.01
C ILE A 329 11.65 -8.95 -7.09
N ILE A 330 11.08 -9.16 -8.28
CA ILE A 330 10.00 -10.13 -8.51
C ILE A 330 10.44 -11.53 -8.10
N SER A 331 11.64 -11.95 -8.52
CA SER A 331 12.17 -13.28 -8.21
C SER A 331 12.38 -13.48 -6.70
N ILE A 332 12.96 -12.49 -6.02
CA ILE A 332 13.16 -12.51 -4.56
C ILE A 332 11.82 -12.68 -3.84
N LEU A 333 10.80 -11.94 -4.23
CA LEU A 333 9.48 -11.98 -3.59
C LEU A 333 8.80 -13.33 -3.77
N ILE A 334 8.83 -13.89 -4.98
CA ILE A 334 8.25 -15.21 -5.27
C ILE A 334 9.02 -16.31 -4.52
N GLU A 335 10.35 -16.28 -4.56
CA GLU A 335 11.20 -17.25 -3.86
C GLU A 335 11.00 -17.18 -2.33
N SER A 336 10.94 -15.97 -1.76
CA SER A 336 10.64 -15.75 -0.34
C SER A 336 9.29 -16.37 0.03
N ALA A 337 8.24 -16.11 -0.76
CA ALA A 337 6.90 -16.65 -0.52
C ALA A 337 6.87 -18.18 -0.57
N LEU A 338 7.58 -18.80 -1.52
CA LEU A 338 7.68 -20.26 -1.64
C LEU A 338 8.41 -20.94 -0.46
N HIS A 339 9.32 -20.20 0.20
CA HIS A 339 10.06 -20.72 1.36
C HIS A 339 9.40 -20.40 2.71
N ARG A 340 8.37 -19.54 2.71
CA ARG A 340 7.66 -19.18 3.93
C ARG A 340 6.98 -20.40 4.53
N ARG A 341 7.19 -20.62 5.83
CA ARG A 341 6.38 -21.58 6.57
C ARG A 341 4.97 -21.05 6.68
N GLN A 342 3.99 -21.88 6.37
CA GLN A 342 2.59 -21.52 6.57
C GLN A 342 2.35 -21.25 8.07
N HIS A 343 1.81 -20.07 8.38
CA HIS A 343 1.72 -19.56 9.75
C HIS A 343 0.72 -20.30 10.63
N VAL A 344 -0.23 -20.99 10.05
CA VAL A 344 -1.18 -21.77 10.82
C VAL A 344 -0.61 -23.17 11.02
N VAL A 345 0.19 -23.33 12.07
CA VAL A 345 0.54 -24.66 12.57
C VAL A 345 -0.73 -25.29 13.10
N ARG A 346 -1.25 -26.25 12.39
CA ARG A 346 -2.36 -27.10 12.84
C ARG A 346 -1.85 -28.34 13.51
#